data_56ad268a46d709ceb7ba4fdbcc2bdb0a
#
_entry.id   56ad268a46d709ceb7ba4fdbcc2bdb0a
#
_cell.length_a   1.000
_cell.length_b   1.000
_cell.length_c   1.000
_cell.angle_alpha   90.00
_cell.angle_beta   90.00
_cell.angle_gamma   90.00
#
_symmetry.space_group_name_H-M   'P 1'
#
loop_
_entity.id
_entity.type
_entity.pdbx_description
1 polymer ?
#
loop_
_entity_poly.entity_id
_entity_poly.type
_entity_poly.pdbx_seq_one_letter_code
_entity_poly.pdbx_strand_id
1 'polypeptide(L)'
;MDSINSLISDLELDKSLIDCLKNRDLDQKFFYTEEGADLYYGSYDHSAKSVPVDFSSPEYYDLITKELKKKQRIALVSLGCGDASSEKPLLKELKKDGYNFTYFAVDISRQMLDLAVSNLMNLGIDTQYLCADIMSKDFREEIIQLTADFDCRVFLFLGNTISTVNQTNIVDSLYSMFKKDDLLFLDLRI
;
A
#
# COMPACT_ATOMS: atom_id res chain seq x y z
N MET A 1 15.50 14.25 -1.42
CA MET A 1 15.01 13.40 -0.31
C MET A 1 13.53 13.31 -0.51
N ASP A 2 13.03 12.14 -0.83
CA ASP A 2 11.59 11.94 -1.02
C ASP A 2 10.91 12.13 0.34
N SER A 3 10.00 13.10 0.44
CA SER A 3 9.31 13.42 1.69
C SER A 3 8.10 12.50 1.84
N ILE A 4 7.97 11.91 3.01
CA ILE A 4 6.73 11.18 3.37
C ILE A 4 5.67 12.22 3.75
N ASN A 5 4.56 12.21 3.00
CA ASN A 5 3.39 13.01 3.34
C ASN A 5 2.58 12.27 4.42
N SER A 6 2.37 12.89 5.58
CA SER A 6 1.63 12.29 6.69
C SER A 6 0.21 12.85 6.75
N LEU A 7 -0.78 11.99 6.59
CA LEU A 7 -2.21 12.29 6.72
C LEU A 7 -2.76 11.88 8.09
N ILE A 8 -1.91 11.34 8.97
CA ILE A 8 -2.27 10.98 10.32
C ILE A 8 -1.19 11.51 11.27
N SER A 9 -1.58 12.08 12.38
CA SER A 9 -0.68 12.55 13.44
C SER A 9 -0.58 11.53 14.57
N ASP A 10 0.54 11.54 15.30
CA ASP A 10 0.73 10.70 16.48
C ASP A 10 -0.39 10.92 17.51
N LEU A 11 -0.84 12.17 17.67
CA LEU A 11 -1.94 12.50 18.58
C LEU A 11 -3.27 11.83 18.16
N GLU A 12 -3.54 11.69 16.86
CA GLU A 12 -4.73 11.01 16.35
C GLU A 12 -4.62 9.50 16.54
N LEU A 13 -3.45 8.93 16.33
CA LEU A 13 -3.17 7.52 16.63
C LEU A 13 -3.36 7.24 18.14
N ASP A 14 -2.79 8.05 19.02
CA ASP A 14 -2.95 7.91 20.46
C ASP A 14 -4.40 7.97 20.90
N LYS A 15 -5.17 8.92 20.42
CA LYS A 15 -6.61 9.03 20.71
C LYS A 15 -7.35 7.78 20.25
N SER A 16 -7.08 7.31 19.03
CA SER A 16 -7.69 6.11 18.48
C SER A 16 -7.35 4.87 19.31
N LEU A 17 -6.09 4.73 19.76
CA LEU A 17 -5.66 3.65 20.65
C LEU A 17 -6.39 3.69 21.99
N ILE A 18 -6.46 4.86 22.61
CA ILE A 18 -7.17 5.05 23.88
C ILE A 18 -8.65 4.65 23.75
N ASP A 19 -9.30 5.01 22.65
CA ASP A 19 -10.71 4.68 22.42
C ASP A 19 -10.90 3.18 22.18
N CYS A 20 -10.01 2.52 21.45
CA CYS A 20 -9.99 1.07 21.30
C CYS A 20 -9.84 0.36 22.66
N LEU A 21 -8.92 0.82 23.50
CA LEU A 21 -8.70 0.24 24.83
C LEU A 21 -9.92 0.41 25.75
N LYS A 22 -10.57 1.59 25.73
CA LYS A 22 -11.82 1.83 26.48
C LYS A 22 -12.95 0.88 26.04
N ASN A 23 -13.05 0.63 24.73
CA ASN A 23 -14.07 -0.23 24.16
C ASN A 23 -13.71 -1.73 24.21
N ARG A 24 -12.50 -2.08 24.69
CA ARG A 24 -11.96 -3.45 24.71
C ARG A 24 -11.94 -4.12 23.33
N ASP A 25 -11.72 -3.31 22.31
CA ASP A 25 -11.67 -3.73 20.90
C ASP A 25 -10.43 -3.09 20.25
N LEU A 26 -9.30 -3.82 20.28
CA LEU A 26 -8.03 -3.33 19.77
C LEU A 26 -7.95 -3.55 18.27
N ASP A 27 -7.91 -2.45 17.52
CA ASP A 27 -7.69 -2.47 16.08
C ASP A 27 -6.29 -3.01 15.75
N GLN A 28 -6.22 -3.93 14.78
CA GLN A 28 -4.96 -4.58 14.39
C GLN A 28 -3.92 -3.58 13.85
N LYS A 29 -4.33 -2.42 13.36
CA LYS A 29 -3.40 -1.38 12.87
C LYS A 29 -2.33 -1.00 13.89
N PHE A 30 -2.64 -1.06 15.20
CA PHE A 30 -1.69 -0.72 16.26
C PHE A 30 -0.55 -1.73 16.42
N PHE A 31 -0.65 -2.93 15.82
CA PHE A 31 0.47 -3.87 15.75
C PHE A 31 1.53 -3.46 14.72
N TYR A 32 1.23 -2.51 13.85
CA TYR A 32 2.10 -2.07 12.75
C TYR A 32 2.65 -0.65 12.96
N THR A 33 2.29 0.02 14.07
CA THR A 33 2.77 1.37 14.39
C THR A 33 3.82 1.32 15.51
N GLU A 34 4.77 2.26 15.49
CA GLU A 34 5.82 2.44 16.50
C GLU A 34 6.54 1.12 16.87
N GLU A 35 6.61 0.81 18.19
CA GLU A 35 7.24 -0.41 18.71
C GLU A 35 6.60 -1.69 18.16
N GLY A 36 5.32 -1.64 17.80
CA GLY A 36 4.63 -2.73 17.12
C GLY A 36 5.23 -3.05 15.76
N ALA A 37 5.59 -2.03 14.98
CA ALA A 37 6.26 -2.19 13.70
C ALA A 37 7.65 -2.84 13.86
N ASP A 38 8.43 -2.44 14.87
CA ASP A 38 9.73 -3.04 15.16
C ASP A 38 9.61 -4.53 15.53
N LEU A 39 8.64 -4.88 16.38
CA LEU A 39 8.35 -6.26 16.73
C LEU A 39 7.87 -7.10 15.54
N TYR A 40 7.00 -6.54 14.73
CA TYR A 40 6.50 -7.20 13.52
C TYR A 40 7.64 -7.46 12.55
N TYR A 41 8.45 -6.44 12.23
CA TYR A 41 9.59 -6.55 11.33
C TYR A 41 10.69 -7.47 11.89
N GLY A 42 10.99 -7.36 13.17
CA GLY A 42 12.00 -8.20 13.86
C GLY A 42 11.55 -9.66 14.03
N SER A 43 10.25 -9.93 14.12
CA SER A 43 9.68 -11.29 14.20
C SER A 43 9.43 -11.91 12.82
N TYR A 44 9.47 -11.10 11.76
CA TYR A 44 9.29 -11.59 10.40
C TYR A 44 10.53 -12.42 10.03
N ASP A 45 10.38 -13.72 10.13
CA ASP A 45 11.42 -14.63 9.66
C ASP A 45 11.48 -14.57 8.14
N HIS A 46 12.37 -13.72 7.61
CA HIS A 46 12.63 -13.62 6.18
C HIS A 46 13.07 -14.96 5.57
N SER A 47 13.38 -15.97 6.40
CA SER A 47 13.69 -17.34 6.00
C SER A 47 12.46 -18.26 6.06
N ALA A 48 11.45 -17.94 6.87
CA ALA A 48 10.20 -18.66 6.90
C ALA A 48 9.41 -18.24 5.65
N LYS A 49 9.44 -19.10 4.67
CA LYS A 49 8.74 -18.99 3.40
C LYS A 49 7.22 -19.00 3.53
N SER A 50 6.65 -18.01 4.20
CA SER A 50 5.38 -17.50 3.75
C SER A 50 5.72 -16.84 2.42
N VAL A 51 5.59 -17.60 1.34
CA VAL A 51 5.98 -17.15 0.01
C VAL A 51 5.21 -15.87 -0.24
N PRO A 52 5.85 -14.68 -0.18
CA PRO A 52 5.21 -13.48 -0.70
C PRO A 52 4.78 -13.85 -2.10
N VAL A 53 3.61 -13.40 -2.54
CA VAL A 53 3.28 -13.57 -3.94
C VAL A 53 4.47 -13.02 -4.71
N ASP A 54 5.13 -13.88 -5.47
CA ASP A 54 6.29 -13.47 -6.25
C ASP A 54 5.77 -12.74 -7.48
N PHE A 55 5.57 -11.42 -7.34
CA PHE A 55 5.15 -10.57 -8.45
C PHE A 55 6.18 -10.49 -9.58
N SER A 56 7.36 -11.11 -9.41
CA SER A 56 8.29 -11.33 -10.51
C SER A 56 7.91 -12.56 -11.35
N SER A 57 6.98 -13.41 -10.88
CA SER A 57 6.52 -14.52 -11.71
C SER A 57 5.78 -13.98 -12.94
N PRO A 58 6.04 -14.55 -14.12
CA PRO A 58 5.39 -14.09 -15.36
C PRO A 58 3.87 -14.08 -15.27
N GLU A 59 3.28 -15.01 -14.53
CA GLU A 59 1.84 -15.17 -14.40
C GLU A 59 1.19 -13.97 -13.71
N TYR A 60 1.77 -13.49 -12.62
CA TYR A 60 1.26 -12.30 -11.92
C TYR A 60 1.52 -11.01 -12.69
N TYR A 61 2.70 -10.90 -13.29
CA TYR A 61 3.03 -9.76 -14.13
C TYR A 61 2.07 -9.64 -15.31
N ASP A 62 1.81 -10.74 -16.01
CA ASP A 62 0.87 -10.78 -17.14
C ASP A 62 -0.55 -10.47 -16.69
N LEU A 63 -0.97 -10.96 -15.52
CA LEU A 63 -2.29 -10.68 -14.97
C LEU A 63 -2.49 -9.17 -14.73
N ILE A 64 -1.48 -8.50 -14.19
CA ILE A 64 -1.54 -7.05 -13.93
C ILE A 64 -1.49 -6.26 -15.23
N THR A 65 -0.60 -6.64 -16.16
CA THR A 65 -0.30 -5.84 -17.36
C THR A 65 -1.26 -6.04 -18.51
N LYS A 66 -2.03 -7.13 -18.54
CA LYS A 66 -2.97 -7.42 -19.65
C LYS A 66 -3.99 -6.31 -19.90
N GLU A 67 -4.38 -5.59 -18.85
CA GLU A 67 -5.36 -4.49 -18.93
C GLU A 67 -4.70 -3.12 -19.07
N LEU A 68 -3.37 -3.03 -18.91
CA LEU A 68 -2.63 -1.77 -18.94
C LEU A 68 -2.16 -1.42 -20.35
N LYS A 69 -2.19 -0.13 -20.66
CA LYS A 69 -1.65 0.39 -21.93
C LYS A 69 -0.43 1.27 -21.64
N LYS A 70 0.68 1.01 -22.33
CA LYS A 70 1.97 1.70 -22.10
C LYS A 70 1.90 3.22 -22.28
N LYS A 71 0.93 3.73 -23.03
CA LYS A 71 0.73 5.18 -23.25
C LYS A 71 -0.11 5.87 -22.18
N GLN A 72 -0.74 5.11 -21.27
CA GLN A 72 -1.51 5.65 -20.18
C GLN A 72 -0.58 6.13 -19.06
N ARG A 73 -0.99 7.21 -18.38
CA ARG A 73 -0.44 7.58 -17.07
C ARG A 73 -1.12 6.73 -16.01
N ILE A 74 -0.36 5.86 -15.38
CA ILE A 74 -0.88 4.87 -14.43
C ILE A 74 -0.54 5.32 -13.01
N ALA A 75 -1.54 5.43 -12.14
CA ALA A 75 -1.33 5.52 -10.71
C ALA A 75 -1.35 4.10 -10.12
N LEU A 76 -0.21 3.63 -9.63
CA LEU A 76 -0.09 2.33 -8.98
C LEU A 76 -0.09 2.55 -7.46
N VAL A 77 -1.21 2.26 -6.81
CA VAL A 77 -1.47 2.57 -5.38
C VAL A 77 -1.38 1.29 -4.56
N SER A 78 -0.36 1.15 -3.71
CA SER A 78 -0.23 0.01 -2.80
C SER A 78 -0.79 0.35 -1.43
N LEU A 79 -1.78 -0.42 -0.99
CA LEU A 79 -2.51 -0.24 0.27
C LEU A 79 -1.90 -1.15 1.34
N GLY A 80 -1.18 -0.55 2.30
CA GLY A 80 -0.38 -1.29 3.28
C GLY A 80 0.88 -1.88 2.65
N CYS A 81 1.70 -1.03 2.02
CA CYS A 81 2.87 -1.47 1.25
C CYS A 81 4.01 -2.02 2.13
N GLY A 82 3.97 -1.78 3.44
CA GLY A 82 5.09 -2.10 4.31
C GLY A 82 6.39 -1.46 3.83
N ASP A 83 7.45 -2.24 3.73
CA ASP A 83 8.75 -1.81 3.20
C ASP A 83 8.85 -1.85 1.65
N ALA A 84 7.74 -2.10 0.96
CA ALA A 84 7.62 -2.24 -0.49
C ALA A 84 8.54 -3.32 -1.12
N SER A 85 9.04 -4.26 -0.34
CA SER A 85 9.89 -5.35 -0.85
C SER A 85 9.11 -6.29 -1.77
N SER A 86 7.83 -6.50 -1.51
CA SER A 86 6.93 -7.34 -2.31
C SER A 86 6.65 -6.75 -3.70
N GLU A 87 6.46 -5.42 -3.78
CA GLU A 87 6.16 -4.72 -5.02
C GLU A 87 7.39 -4.42 -5.87
N LYS A 88 8.56 -4.37 -5.24
CA LYS A 88 9.82 -3.99 -5.90
C LYS A 88 10.12 -4.76 -7.18
N PRO A 89 9.90 -6.09 -7.28
CA PRO A 89 10.09 -6.84 -8.53
C PRO A 89 9.12 -6.36 -9.63
N LEU A 90 7.84 -6.21 -9.32
CA LEU A 90 6.83 -5.69 -10.24
C LEU A 90 7.20 -4.31 -10.78
N LEU A 91 7.58 -3.40 -9.88
CA LEU A 91 7.96 -2.03 -10.25
C LEU A 91 9.15 -1.98 -11.19
N LYS A 92 10.13 -2.88 -11.00
CA LYS A 92 11.30 -3.01 -11.89
C LYS A 92 10.91 -3.46 -13.29
N GLU A 93 10.06 -4.49 -13.41
CA GLU A 93 9.63 -5.01 -14.70
C GLU A 93 8.73 -4.01 -15.44
N LEU A 94 7.78 -3.34 -14.75
CA LEU A 94 6.97 -2.28 -15.35
C LEU A 94 7.84 -1.15 -15.91
N LYS A 95 8.87 -0.72 -15.16
CA LYS A 95 9.81 0.30 -15.63
C LYS A 95 10.62 -0.17 -16.83
N LYS A 96 11.17 -1.37 -16.78
CA LYS A 96 11.95 -1.99 -17.85
C LYS A 96 11.14 -2.10 -19.14
N ASP A 97 9.86 -2.44 -19.03
CA ASP A 97 8.94 -2.58 -20.16
C ASP A 97 8.40 -1.23 -20.66
N GLY A 98 8.77 -0.12 -20.03
CA GLY A 98 8.46 1.22 -20.47
C GLY A 98 7.03 1.68 -20.17
N TYR A 99 6.40 1.13 -19.12
CA TYR A 99 5.15 1.69 -18.61
C TYR A 99 5.38 3.07 -18.00
N ASN A 100 4.43 3.98 -18.21
CA ASN A 100 4.43 5.31 -17.62
C ASN A 100 3.58 5.30 -16.35
N PHE A 101 4.20 5.20 -15.18
CA PHE A 101 3.50 5.10 -13.92
C PHE A 101 4.17 5.90 -12.81
N THR A 102 3.34 6.34 -11.86
CA THR A 102 3.77 6.82 -10.53
C THR A 102 3.32 5.80 -9.50
N TYR A 103 4.22 5.43 -8.59
CA TYR A 103 3.94 4.52 -7.49
C TYR A 103 3.56 5.30 -6.24
N PHE A 104 2.41 4.98 -5.65
CA PHE A 104 1.93 5.53 -4.38
C PHE A 104 2.08 4.47 -3.30
N ALA A 105 3.08 4.60 -2.47
CA ALA A 105 3.35 3.73 -1.34
C ALA A 105 2.54 4.23 -0.13
N VAL A 106 1.50 3.51 0.26
CA VAL A 106 0.64 3.88 1.39
C VAL A 106 0.79 2.90 2.52
N ASP A 107 1.13 3.38 3.70
CA ASP A 107 1.16 2.58 4.93
C ASP A 107 0.82 3.46 6.14
N ILE A 108 0.31 2.84 7.20
CA ILE A 108 0.06 3.53 8.47
C ILE A 108 1.34 3.73 9.27
N SER A 109 2.33 2.87 9.05
CA SER A 109 3.62 2.89 9.74
C SER A 109 4.62 3.78 9.00
N ARG A 110 5.00 4.89 9.64
CA ARG A 110 6.06 5.76 9.13
C ARG A 110 7.40 5.03 9.02
N GLN A 111 7.71 4.16 9.98
CA GLN A 111 8.96 3.37 9.97
C GLN A 111 9.02 2.45 8.74
N MET A 112 7.90 1.79 8.39
CA MET A 112 7.83 0.96 7.19
C MET A 112 8.01 1.78 5.91
N LEU A 113 7.45 2.98 5.85
CA LEU A 113 7.66 3.88 4.72
C LEU A 113 9.11 4.37 4.61
N ASP A 114 9.81 4.61 5.72
CA ASP A 114 11.25 4.94 5.69
C ASP A 114 12.08 3.78 5.11
N LEU A 115 11.71 2.53 5.41
CA LEU A 115 12.30 1.36 4.77
C LEU A 115 11.94 1.27 3.28
N ALA A 116 10.68 1.57 2.91
CA ALA A 116 10.25 1.60 1.52
C ALA A 116 11.03 2.65 0.71
N VAL A 117 11.24 3.85 1.26
CA VAL A 117 12.12 4.88 0.65
C VAL A 117 13.50 4.28 0.37
N SER A 118 14.11 3.63 1.38
CA SER A 118 15.44 3.03 1.25
C SER A 118 15.48 1.92 0.19
N ASN A 119 14.43 1.12 0.14
CA ASN A 119 14.32 -0.01 -0.80
C ASN A 119 14.13 0.43 -2.26
N LEU A 120 13.46 1.56 -2.49
CA LEU A 120 13.06 2.03 -3.83
C LEU A 120 13.95 3.15 -4.38
N MET A 121 14.71 3.87 -3.56
CA MET A 121 15.47 5.07 -3.94
C MET A 121 16.36 4.90 -5.17
N ASN A 122 16.90 3.71 -5.39
CA ASN A 122 17.82 3.45 -6.50
C ASN A 122 17.12 2.94 -7.77
N LEU A 123 15.80 2.81 -7.75
CA LEU A 123 15.04 2.33 -8.91
C LEU A 123 14.78 3.45 -9.92
N GLY A 124 14.86 4.71 -9.52
CA GLY A 124 14.54 5.87 -10.37
C GLY A 124 13.08 5.82 -10.86
N ILE A 125 12.17 5.39 -10.01
CA ILE A 125 10.73 5.35 -10.23
C ILE A 125 10.14 6.59 -9.56
N ASP A 126 9.20 7.25 -10.23
CA ASP A 126 8.42 8.32 -9.62
C ASP A 126 7.56 7.72 -8.51
N THR A 127 7.86 8.08 -7.25
CA THR A 127 7.23 7.48 -6.07
C THR A 127 6.75 8.57 -5.11
N GLN A 128 5.53 8.42 -4.62
CA GLN A 128 4.97 9.21 -3.54
C GLN A 128 4.70 8.34 -2.33
N TYR A 129 5.07 8.82 -1.13
CA TYR A 129 4.93 8.09 0.12
C TYR A 129 3.88 8.78 1.00
N LEU A 130 2.84 8.03 1.37
CA LEU A 130 1.73 8.53 2.20
C LEU A 130 1.64 7.72 3.49
N CYS A 131 1.90 8.37 4.62
CA CYS A 131 1.61 7.81 5.95
C CYS A 131 0.15 8.06 6.27
N ALA A 132 -0.69 7.02 6.18
CA ALA A 132 -2.14 7.17 6.28
C ALA A 132 -2.84 5.91 6.76
N ASP A 133 -3.92 6.07 7.52
CA ASP A 133 -4.89 5.01 7.74
C ASP A 133 -5.77 4.87 6.49
N ILE A 134 -5.64 3.75 5.77
CA ILE A 134 -6.40 3.47 4.54
C ILE A 134 -7.92 3.41 4.75
N MET A 135 -8.36 3.29 6.01
CA MET A 135 -9.77 3.35 6.39
C MET A 135 -10.28 4.77 6.58
N SER A 136 -9.38 5.77 6.68
CA SER A 136 -9.74 7.15 6.97
C SER A 136 -10.40 7.84 5.76
N LYS A 137 -11.21 8.86 6.08
CA LYS A 137 -11.80 9.74 5.07
C LYS A 137 -10.71 10.58 4.38
N ASP A 138 -9.73 11.04 5.16
CA ASP A 138 -8.67 11.92 4.68
C ASP A 138 -7.79 11.21 3.65
N PHE A 139 -7.47 9.91 3.86
CA PHE A 139 -6.81 9.09 2.85
C PHE A 139 -7.61 9.03 1.55
N ARG A 140 -8.92 8.79 1.63
CA ARG A 140 -9.78 8.70 0.42
C ARG A 140 -9.79 9.99 -0.38
N GLU A 141 -9.96 11.12 0.30
CA GLU A 141 -9.97 12.44 -0.35
C GLU A 141 -8.62 12.75 -0.98
N GLU A 142 -7.53 12.51 -0.27
CA GLU A 142 -6.17 12.77 -0.76
C GLU A 142 -5.84 11.89 -1.97
N ILE A 143 -6.09 10.57 -1.91
CA ILE A 143 -5.72 9.69 -3.02
C ILE A 143 -6.55 9.98 -4.28
N ILE A 144 -7.81 10.36 -4.12
CA ILE A 144 -8.64 10.81 -5.25
C ILE A 144 -8.04 12.05 -5.88
N GLN A 145 -7.60 13.03 -5.09
CA GLN A 145 -7.00 14.28 -5.56
C GLN A 145 -5.66 14.02 -6.24
N LEU A 146 -4.76 13.27 -5.60
CA LEU A 146 -3.43 12.97 -6.13
C LEU A 146 -3.47 12.18 -7.43
N THR A 147 -4.52 11.37 -7.62
CA THR A 147 -4.67 10.51 -8.80
C THR A 147 -5.69 11.03 -9.81
N ALA A 148 -6.13 12.30 -9.69
CA ALA A 148 -7.17 12.86 -10.53
C ALA A 148 -6.80 12.89 -12.03
N ASP A 149 -5.54 13.18 -12.34
CA ASP A 149 -5.01 13.36 -13.69
C ASP A 149 -4.44 12.06 -14.32
N PHE A 150 -4.60 10.92 -13.67
CA PHE A 150 -4.16 9.64 -14.19
C PHE A 150 -5.25 8.99 -15.04
N ASP A 151 -4.82 8.33 -16.11
CA ASP A 151 -5.73 7.66 -17.06
C ASP A 151 -6.28 6.35 -16.50
N CYS A 152 -5.50 5.69 -15.63
CA CYS A 152 -5.84 4.42 -15.01
C CYS A 152 -5.26 4.38 -13.59
N ARG A 153 -6.04 3.89 -12.63
CA ARG A 153 -5.57 3.62 -11.28
C ARG A 153 -5.58 2.11 -11.02
N VAL A 154 -4.48 1.63 -10.49
CA VAL A 154 -4.31 0.23 -10.10
C VAL A 154 -4.08 0.19 -8.60
N PHE A 155 -5.00 -0.41 -7.88
CA PHE A 155 -4.88 -0.60 -6.45
C PHE A 155 -4.32 -1.99 -6.15
N LEU A 156 -3.22 -2.04 -5.41
CA LEU A 156 -2.58 -3.26 -4.95
C LEU A 156 -2.89 -3.44 -3.47
N PHE A 157 -3.50 -4.55 -3.10
CA PHE A 157 -3.80 -4.90 -1.72
C PHE A 157 -3.16 -6.26 -1.43
N LEU A 158 -1.87 -6.21 -1.12
CA LEU A 158 -0.96 -7.35 -1.11
C LEU A 158 -0.62 -7.80 0.32
N GLY A 159 0.05 -8.95 0.44
CA GLY A 159 0.58 -9.43 1.71
C GLY A 159 -0.48 -9.80 2.75
N ASN A 160 -1.69 -10.11 2.30
CA ASN A 160 -2.84 -10.41 3.18
C ASN A 160 -3.29 -9.22 4.06
N THR A 161 -2.90 -8.00 3.71
CA THR A 161 -3.24 -6.78 4.47
C THR A 161 -4.77 -6.61 4.65
N ILE A 162 -5.57 -7.11 3.73
CA ILE A 162 -7.03 -7.08 3.86
C ILE A 162 -7.55 -7.83 5.11
N SER A 163 -6.81 -8.81 5.61
CA SER A 163 -7.19 -9.53 6.83
C SER A 163 -6.99 -8.72 8.11
N THR A 164 -6.23 -7.62 8.04
CA THR A 164 -5.89 -6.77 9.18
C THR A 164 -6.84 -5.57 9.33
N VAL A 165 -7.80 -5.41 8.42
CA VAL A 165 -8.79 -4.34 8.43
C VAL A 165 -10.21 -4.90 8.44
N ASN A 166 -11.20 -4.05 8.79
CA ASN A 166 -12.60 -4.44 8.66
C ASN A 166 -12.94 -4.61 7.18
N GLN A 167 -13.11 -5.86 6.74
CA GLN A 167 -13.25 -6.24 5.33
C GLN A 167 -14.47 -5.61 4.65
N THR A 168 -15.60 -5.51 5.35
CA THR A 168 -16.81 -4.88 4.79
C THR A 168 -16.57 -3.39 4.58
N ASN A 169 -16.04 -2.70 5.58
CA ASN A 169 -15.83 -1.27 5.53
C ASN A 169 -14.76 -0.90 4.47
N ILE A 170 -13.68 -1.70 4.32
CA ILE A 170 -12.66 -1.41 3.32
C ILE A 170 -13.19 -1.59 1.89
N VAL A 171 -14.00 -2.63 1.65
CA VAL A 171 -14.62 -2.84 0.34
C VAL A 171 -15.55 -1.68 -0.02
N ASP A 172 -16.40 -1.25 0.89
CA ASP A 172 -17.28 -0.09 0.69
C ASP A 172 -16.46 1.20 0.45
N SER A 173 -15.38 1.37 1.21
CA SER A 173 -14.46 2.50 1.05
C SER A 173 -13.82 2.52 -0.33
N LEU A 174 -13.24 1.40 -0.76
CA LEU A 174 -12.62 1.25 -2.08
C LEU A 174 -13.65 1.47 -3.20
N TYR A 175 -14.82 0.86 -3.08
CA TYR A 175 -15.90 1.02 -4.06
C TYR A 175 -16.30 2.49 -4.25
N SER A 176 -16.36 3.26 -3.16
CA SER A 176 -16.69 4.69 -3.21
C SER A 176 -15.64 5.55 -3.92
N MET A 177 -14.38 5.09 -3.99
CA MET A 177 -13.28 5.79 -4.65
C MET A 177 -13.09 5.39 -6.11
N PHE A 178 -13.56 4.21 -6.50
CA PHE A 178 -13.26 3.63 -7.81
C PHE A 178 -13.97 4.36 -8.94
N LYS A 179 -13.23 4.56 -10.04
CA LYS A 179 -13.75 4.93 -11.35
C LYS A 179 -13.95 3.67 -12.19
N LYS A 180 -14.67 3.79 -13.29
CA LYS A 180 -15.07 2.67 -14.17
C LYS A 180 -13.91 1.77 -14.62
N ASP A 181 -12.74 2.34 -14.88
CA ASP A 181 -11.60 1.63 -15.47
C ASP A 181 -10.47 1.38 -14.43
N ASP A 182 -10.76 1.55 -13.13
CA ASP A 182 -9.82 1.22 -12.07
C ASP A 182 -9.71 -0.29 -11.88
N LEU A 183 -8.52 -0.73 -11.51
CA LEU A 183 -8.21 -2.14 -11.26
C LEU A 183 -7.87 -2.35 -9.79
N LEU A 184 -8.31 -3.47 -9.22
CA LEU A 184 -7.94 -3.93 -7.89
C LEU A 184 -7.28 -5.31 -8.00
N PHE A 185 -6.06 -5.41 -7.49
CA PHE A 185 -5.37 -6.68 -7.27
C PHE A 185 -5.35 -7.00 -5.80
N LEU A 186 -5.90 -8.14 -5.45
CA LEU A 186 -6.09 -8.57 -4.09
C LEU A 186 -5.35 -9.90 -3.87
N ASP A 187 -4.38 -9.91 -2.94
CA ASP A 187 -3.74 -11.15 -2.46
C ASP A 187 -4.52 -11.67 -1.25
N LEU A 188 -5.15 -12.81 -1.44
CA LEU A 188 -5.88 -13.53 -0.39
C LEU A 188 -5.17 -14.84 -0.09
N ARG A 189 -4.73 -15.01 1.15
CA ARG A 189 -4.26 -16.31 1.65
C ARG A 189 -5.45 -17.08 2.23
N ILE A 190 -5.73 -18.22 1.64
CA ILE A 190 -6.77 -19.15 2.07
C ILE A 190 -6.12 -20.26 2.91
#